data_e351fe887ae43ce1c6f16277c39866ed
#
_entry.id   e351fe887ae43ce1c6f16277c39866ed
#
_cell.length_a   1.000
_cell.length_b   1.000
_cell.length_c   1.000
_cell.angle_alpha   90.00
_cell.angle_beta   90.00
_cell.angle_gamma   90.00
#
_symmetry.space_group_name_H-M   'P 1'
#
loop_
_entity.id
_entity.type
_entity.pdbx_description
1 polymer ?
#
loop_
_entity_poly.entity_id
_entity_poly.type
_entity_poly.pdbx_seq_one_letter_code
_entity_poly.pdbx_strand_id
1 'polypeptide(L)'
;MSVLLRVLPLVAAVAGLLLPAGAQVPVKGGEVSDFDFAVGVVERAYAGYPDKTANRAAEYGALKERLRSGIASGRDTYDAVAEYLGWFDDSHLGTEGVRAYRPKSIRRPSDYAARMERYDPQFTHCRVDGETYLIRFPSCDLNEEQTAWVRTAVRAYLASGCENLILDIRGNGGGSDSAYEPLLRLLYDHEGAEDAMEYRVSDLAVAHVREFAGDTERGRGKIARMERTPAGEFLTDGPKTYRIHYDSVSPRPRRAGLL
;
A
#
# COMPACT_ATOMS: atom_id res chain seq x y z
N MET A 1 -13.76 5.85 36.00
CA MET A 1 -12.36 5.76 35.53
C MET A 1 -12.42 5.75 34.01
N SER A 2 -12.22 6.93 33.43
CA SER A 2 -12.21 7.07 31.97
C SER A 2 -10.93 6.42 31.43
N VAL A 3 -11.09 5.33 30.71
CA VAL A 3 -10.02 4.75 29.90
C VAL A 3 -9.85 5.69 28.72
N LEU A 4 -8.79 6.47 28.72
CA LEU A 4 -8.34 7.24 27.55
C LEU A 4 -7.91 6.20 26.51
N LEU A 5 -8.84 5.77 25.68
CA LEU A 5 -8.52 4.99 24.51
C LEU A 5 -7.78 5.94 23.56
N ARG A 6 -6.45 5.78 23.52
CA ARG A 6 -5.67 6.37 22.43
C ARG A 6 -6.12 5.66 21.16
N VAL A 7 -6.98 6.31 20.40
CA VAL A 7 -7.30 5.90 19.04
C VAL A 7 -5.99 6.00 18.26
N LEU A 8 -5.33 4.87 18.11
CA LEU A 8 -4.18 4.72 17.21
C LEU A 8 -4.64 5.02 15.79
N PRO A 9 -3.81 5.62 14.95
CA PRO A 9 -4.21 6.06 13.62
C PRO A 9 -4.78 4.89 12.84
N LEU A 10 -5.99 5.08 12.32
CA LEU A 10 -6.60 4.18 11.37
C LEU A 10 -5.75 4.25 10.09
N VAL A 11 -4.92 3.26 9.89
CA VAL A 11 -4.10 3.17 8.67
C VAL A 11 -4.99 2.65 7.56
N ALA A 12 -5.65 3.55 6.87
CA ALA A 12 -6.11 3.25 5.53
C ALA A 12 -4.86 3.32 4.63
N ALA A 13 -4.15 2.21 4.50
CA ALA A 13 -3.11 2.07 3.49
C ALA A 13 -3.79 1.94 2.12
N VAL A 14 -4.38 3.03 1.67
CA VAL A 14 -4.74 3.22 0.27
C VAL A 14 -3.56 3.95 -0.32
N ALA A 15 -2.68 3.26 -1.02
CA ALA A 15 -1.56 3.86 -1.74
C ALA A 15 -0.85 4.98 -0.93
N GLY A 16 -0.40 4.67 0.29
CA GLY A 16 0.40 5.58 1.10
C GLY A 16 -0.36 6.57 2.00
N LEU A 17 -1.65 6.39 2.26
CA LEU A 17 -2.38 7.18 3.27
C LEU A 17 -2.12 6.64 4.67
N LEU A 18 -0.99 7.02 5.26
CA LEU A 18 -0.79 7.00 6.70
C LEU A 18 -1.49 8.23 7.28
N LEU A 19 -2.53 8.06 8.08
CA LEU A 19 -3.07 9.19 8.84
C LEU A 19 -2.08 9.54 9.96
N PRO A 20 -1.73 10.82 10.14
CA PRO A 20 -0.78 11.22 11.16
C PRO A 20 -1.27 10.85 12.55
N ALA A 21 -0.33 10.46 13.41
CA ALA A 21 -0.58 10.25 14.83
C ALA A 21 -0.99 11.60 15.46
N GLY A 22 -2.29 11.91 15.43
CA GLY A 22 -2.83 13.18 15.93
C GLY A 22 -3.79 13.90 14.99
N ALA A 23 -4.08 13.38 13.80
CA ALA A 23 -5.15 13.91 12.96
C ALA A 23 -6.49 13.73 13.70
N GLN A 24 -6.86 14.74 14.47
CA GLN A 24 -8.22 14.85 14.98
C GLN A 24 -9.10 15.21 13.78
N VAL A 25 -9.84 14.23 13.27
CA VAL A 25 -10.94 14.52 12.37
C VAL A 25 -11.96 15.34 13.18
N PRO A 26 -12.27 16.57 12.80
CA PRO A 26 -13.24 17.36 13.55
C PRO A 26 -14.59 16.67 13.45
N VAL A 27 -15.02 16.02 14.51
CA VAL A 27 -16.37 15.50 14.65
C VAL A 27 -17.24 16.65 15.11
N LYS A 28 -18.03 17.23 14.21
CA LYS A 28 -19.05 18.19 14.57
C LYS A 28 -20.17 17.48 15.32
N GLY A 29 -20.17 17.62 16.64
CA GLY A 29 -21.33 17.43 17.50
C GLY A 29 -21.78 15.97 17.70
N GLY A 30 -21.48 15.41 18.88
CA GLY A 30 -21.95 14.11 19.37
C GLY A 30 -20.81 13.09 19.55
N GLU A 31 -20.92 12.24 20.55
CA GLU A 31 -20.02 11.10 20.73
C GLU A 31 -20.28 10.11 19.59
N VAL A 32 -19.46 10.19 18.52
CA VAL A 32 -19.43 9.18 17.45
C VAL A 32 -18.67 7.99 18.01
N SER A 33 -19.24 6.81 17.95
CA SER A 33 -18.54 5.60 18.37
C SER A 33 -17.30 5.37 17.49
N ASP A 34 -16.30 4.68 18.01
CA ASP A 34 -15.09 4.32 17.26
C ASP A 34 -15.42 3.57 15.95
N PHE A 35 -16.48 2.76 15.99
CA PHE A 35 -16.99 2.08 14.80
C PHE A 35 -17.54 3.06 13.76
N ASP A 36 -18.37 4.04 14.17
CA ASP A 36 -18.93 5.02 13.25
C ASP A 36 -17.84 5.95 12.70
N PHE A 37 -16.82 6.22 13.50
CA PHE A 37 -15.62 6.92 13.04
C PHE A 37 -14.92 6.14 11.92
N ALA A 38 -14.67 4.83 12.10
CA ALA A 38 -14.06 3.98 11.10
C ALA A 38 -14.91 3.92 9.80
N VAL A 39 -16.24 3.80 9.93
CA VAL A 39 -17.17 3.87 8.80
C VAL A 39 -17.02 5.20 8.06
N GLY A 40 -17.03 6.31 8.79
CA GLY A 40 -16.92 7.65 8.20
C GLY A 40 -15.60 7.88 7.47
N VAL A 41 -14.49 7.33 7.97
CA VAL A 41 -13.18 7.40 7.28
C VAL A 41 -13.21 6.62 5.98
N VAL A 42 -13.70 5.38 5.99
CA VAL A 42 -13.78 4.55 4.78
C VAL A 42 -14.70 5.17 3.73
N GLU A 43 -15.90 5.61 4.12
CA GLU A 43 -16.86 6.20 3.20
C GLU A 43 -16.34 7.48 2.53
N ARG A 44 -15.51 8.26 3.22
CA ARG A 44 -14.95 9.53 2.70
C ARG A 44 -13.65 9.36 1.94
N ALA A 45 -12.75 8.52 2.45
CA ALA A 45 -11.36 8.52 1.99
C ALA A 45 -10.94 7.25 1.22
N TYR A 46 -11.59 6.11 1.43
CA TYR A 46 -11.20 4.89 0.73
C TYR A 46 -11.56 4.98 -0.76
N ALA A 47 -10.55 4.91 -1.62
CA ALA A 47 -10.71 5.06 -3.07
C ALA A 47 -11.62 3.96 -3.67
N GLY A 48 -11.50 2.72 -3.19
CA GLY A 48 -12.33 1.59 -3.64
C GLY A 48 -13.78 1.62 -3.14
N TYR A 49 -14.16 2.55 -2.26
CA TYR A 49 -15.51 2.58 -1.67
C TYR A 49 -16.64 2.64 -2.72
N PRO A 50 -16.62 3.53 -3.72
CA PRO A 50 -17.68 3.60 -4.71
C PRO A 50 -17.87 2.27 -5.45
N ASP A 51 -16.80 1.68 -5.95
CA ASP A 51 -16.84 0.46 -6.75
C ASP A 51 -17.28 -0.75 -5.91
N LYS A 52 -16.77 -0.86 -4.69
CA LYS A 52 -17.09 -1.96 -3.77
C LYS A 52 -18.56 -1.94 -3.30
N THR A 53 -19.19 -0.76 -3.26
CA THR A 53 -20.55 -0.58 -2.76
C THR A 53 -21.61 -0.42 -3.86
N ALA A 54 -21.23 -0.06 -5.10
CA ALA A 54 -22.15 0.29 -6.20
C ALA A 54 -23.30 -0.71 -6.40
N ASN A 55 -23.03 -2.01 -6.40
CA ASN A 55 -24.02 -3.06 -6.61
C ASN A 55 -24.37 -3.82 -5.32
N ARG A 56 -23.91 -3.36 -4.16
CA ARG A 56 -24.02 -4.03 -2.87
C ARG A 56 -24.53 -3.10 -1.76
N ALA A 57 -25.20 -1.99 -2.12
CA ALA A 57 -25.61 -0.95 -1.17
C ALA A 57 -26.52 -1.50 -0.04
N ALA A 58 -27.46 -2.40 -0.36
CA ALA A 58 -28.33 -3.02 0.64
C ALA A 58 -27.55 -3.95 1.59
N GLU A 59 -26.63 -4.76 1.06
CA GLU A 59 -25.75 -5.64 1.85
C GLU A 59 -24.85 -4.81 2.77
N TYR A 60 -24.26 -3.73 2.24
CA TYR A 60 -23.43 -2.81 2.98
C TYR A 60 -24.20 -2.11 4.12
N GLY A 61 -25.42 -1.67 3.85
CA GLY A 61 -26.31 -1.11 4.87
C GLY A 61 -26.60 -2.10 5.99
N ALA A 62 -27.01 -3.33 5.62
CA ALA A 62 -27.29 -4.40 6.57
C ALA A 62 -26.06 -4.80 7.41
N LEU A 63 -24.87 -4.79 6.83
CA LEU A 63 -23.63 -5.03 7.55
C LEU A 63 -23.44 -4.00 8.67
N LYS A 64 -23.53 -2.70 8.36
CA LYS A 64 -23.36 -1.63 9.34
C LYS A 64 -24.32 -1.73 10.50
N GLU A 65 -25.63 -1.94 10.20
CA GLU A 65 -26.66 -2.08 11.23
C GLU A 65 -26.43 -3.31 12.12
N ARG A 66 -26.06 -4.43 11.54
CA ARG A 66 -25.76 -5.65 12.29
C ARG A 66 -24.55 -5.46 13.21
N LEU A 67 -23.51 -4.79 12.75
CA LEU A 67 -22.31 -4.53 13.55
C LEU A 67 -22.60 -3.54 14.69
N ARG A 68 -23.35 -2.45 14.44
CA ARG A 68 -23.80 -1.52 15.48
C ARG A 68 -24.63 -2.21 16.55
N SER A 69 -25.60 -3.03 16.14
CA SER A 69 -26.44 -3.81 17.06
C SER A 69 -25.58 -4.79 17.89
N GLY A 70 -24.58 -5.41 17.27
CA GLY A 70 -23.65 -6.29 17.97
C GLY A 70 -22.84 -5.55 19.03
N ILE A 71 -22.30 -4.37 18.72
CA ILE A 71 -21.56 -3.52 19.67
C ILE A 71 -22.48 -3.09 20.83
N ALA A 72 -23.70 -2.64 20.53
CA ALA A 72 -24.67 -2.29 21.54
C ALA A 72 -25.05 -3.46 22.47
N SER A 73 -24.87 -4.70 21.99
CA SER A 73 -25.10 -5.95 22.74
C SER A 73 -23.83 -6.51 23.39
N GLY A 74 -22.74 -5.73 23.45
CA GLY A 74 -21.50 -6.12 24.12
C GLY A 74 -20.44 -6.78 23.25
N ARG A 75 -20.61 -6.77 21.92
CA ARG A 75 -19.54 -7.19 21.00
C ARG A 75 -18.37 -6.23 21.07
N ASP A 76 -17.17 -6.76 21.02
CA ASP A 76 -15.95 -5.96 20.96
C ASP A 76 -15.91 -5.08 19.69
N THR A 77 -15.56 -3.80 19.86
CA THR A 77 -15.57 -2.82 18.80
C THR A 77 -14.46 -3.10 17.76
N TYR A 78 -13.29 -3.56 18.21
CA TYR A 78 -12.20 -3.90 17.29
C TYR A 78 -12.55 -5.09 16.40
N ASP A 79 -13.21 -6.11 16.96
CA ASP A 79 -13.69 -7.25 16.18
C ASP A 79 -14.76 -6.82 15.17
N ALA A 80 -15.61 -5.86 15.51
CA ALA A 80 -16.59 -5.30 14.60
C ALA A 80 -15.94 -4.48 13.48
N VAL A 81 -14.94 -3.64 13.80
CA VAL A 81 -14.17 -2.87 12.80
C VAL A 81 -13.40 -3.82 11.88
N ALA A 82 -12.77 -4.87 12.42
CA ALA A 82 -12.06 -5.85 11.61
C ALA A 82 -12.99 -6.57 10.62
N GLU A 83 -14.20 -6.95 11.05
CA GLU A 83 -15.21 -7.54 10.16
C GLU A 83 -15.69 -6.53 9.11
N TYR A 84 -15.92 -5.28 9.51
CA TYR A 84 -16.30 -4.20 8.61
C TYR A 84 -15.27 -3.98 7.49
N LEU A 85 -14.00 -3.81 7.86
CA LEU A 85 -12.92 -3.65 6.88
C LEU A 85 -12.77 -4.90 6.01
N GLY A 86 -12.95 -6.07 6.60
CA GLY A 86 -12.93 -7.35 5.92
C GLY A 86 -13.98 -7.53 4.83
N TRP A 87 -15.10 -6.83 4.92
CA TRP A 87 -16.15 -6.90 3.91
C TRP A 87 -15.72 -6.37 2.54
N PHE A 88 -14.78 -5.42 2.50
CA PHE A 88 -14.26 -4.84 1.26
C PHE A 88 -13.33 -5.77 0.50
N ASP A 89 -12.81 -6.82 1.14
CA ASP A 89 -11.87 -7.77 0.54
C ASP A 89 -10.66 -7.08 -0.11
N ASP A 90 -10.03 -6.16 0.64
CA ASP A 90 -8.87 -5.40 0.23
C ASP A 90 -7.77 -5.50 1.31
N SER A 91 -6.60 -6.02 0.93
CA SER A 91 -5.48 -6.22 1.86
C SER A 91 -4.82 -4.90 2.31
N HIS A 92 -5.12 -3.79 1.63
CA HIS A 92 -4.62 -2.47 1.99
C HIS A 92 -5.51 -1.76 3.01
N LEU A 93 -6.71 -2.30 3.26
CA LEU A 93 -7.61 -1.79 4.28
C LEU A 93 -7.36 -2.50 5.60
N GLY A 94 -6.81 -1.78 6.57
CA GLY A 94 -6.48 -2.32 7.88
C GLY A 94 -6.35 -1.25 8.94
N THR A 95 -6.09 -1.65 10.18
CA THR A 95 -5.78 -0.77 11.30
C THR A 95 -4.79 -1.45 12.25
N GLU A 96 -3.93 -0.68 12.87
CA GLU A 96 -3.04 -1.17 13.91
C GLU A 96 -3.83 -1.72 15.09
N GLY A 97 -3.35 -2.79 15.68
CA GLY A 97 -3.99 -3.45 16.83
C GLY A 97 -5.20 -4.32 16.51
N VAL A 98 -5.74 -4.24 15.31
CA VAL A 98 -6.73 -5.20 14.80
C VAL A 98 -6.01 -6.33 14.10
N ARG A 99 -6.39 -7.58 14.40
CA ARG A 99 -5.81 -8.76 13.73
C ARG A 99 -5.81 -8.54 12.23
N ALA A 100 -4.64 -8.73 11.63
CA ALA A 100 -4.44 -8.51 10.20
C ALA A 100 -5.57 -9.18 9.40
N TYR A 101 -6.35 -8.34 8.74
CA TYR A 101 -7.36 -8.81 7.82
C TYR A 101 -6.69 -9.53 6.66
N ARG A 102 -7.22 -10.69 6.29
CA ARG A 102 -6.76 -11.43 5.12
C ARG A 102 -7.88 -11.50 4.11
N PRO A 103 -7.69 -10.95 2.91
CA PRO A 103 -8.67 -11.07 1.85
C PRO A 103 -9.04 -12.53 1.60
N LYS A 104 -10.34 -12.80 1.46
CA LYS A 104 -10.84 -14.16 1.14
C LYS A 104 -10.36 -14.65 -0.22
N SER A 105 -10.04 -13.71 -1.12
CA SER A 105 -9.47 -13.98 -2.44
C SER A 105 -8.05 -14.55 -2.39
N ILE A 106 -7.29 -14.29 -1.32
CA ILE A 106 -5.92 -14.77 -1.17
C ILE A 106 -5.92 -16.14 -0.49
N ARG A 107 -5.87 -17.20 -1.27
CA ARG A 107 -5.66 -18.55 -0.77
C ARG A 107 -4.17 -18.78 -0.50
N ARG A 108 -3.78 -18.79 0.76
CA ARG A 108 -2.42 -19.17 1.18
C ARG A 108 -2.43 -20.57 1.76
N PRO A 109 -1.34 -21.36 1.59
CA PRO A 109 -1.19 -22.63 2.31
C PRO A 109 -1.41 -22.44 3.81
N SER A 110 -1.98 -23.44 4.49
CA SER A 110 -2.28 -23.37 5.92
C SER A 110 -1.04 -23.11 6.80
N ASP A 111 0.13 -23.52 6.31
CA ASP A 111 1.42 -23.33 6.97
C ASP A 111 2.20 -22.09 6.48
N TYR A 112 1.59 -21.25 5.61
CA TYR A 112 2.27 -20.09 5.03
C TYR A 112 2.83 -19.14 6.10
N ALA A 113 2.03 -18.81 7.11
CA ALA A 113 2.47 -17.92 8.19
C ALA A 113 3.66 -18.50 8.96
N ALA A 114 3.61 -19.81 9.32
CA ALA A 114 4.69 -20.47 10.01
C ALA A 114 5.95 -20.64 9.13
N ARG A 115 5.79 -20.75 7.80
CA ARG A 115 6.93 -20.74 6.87
C ARG A 115 7.55 -19.36 6.79
N MET A 116 6.75 -18.30 6.68
CA MET A 116 7.25 -16.93 6.59
C MET A 116 7.90 -16.47 7.91
N GLU A 117 7.36 -16.88 9.05
CA GLU A 117 7.95 -16.60 10.35
C GLU A 117 9.36 -17.23 10.53
N ARG A 118 9.58 -18.39 9.91
CA ARG A 118 10.90 -19.05 9.88
C ARG A 118 11.80 -18.62 8.73
N TYR A 119 11.23 -18.00 7.71
CA TYR A 119 11.95 -17.49 6.56
C TYR A 119 12.36 -16.05 6.85
N ASP A 120 13.61 -15.88 7.26
CA ASP A 120 14.24 -14.57 7.48
C ASP A 120 15.15 -14.23 6.29
N PRO A 121 14.59 -13.76 5.17
CA PRO A 121 15.37 -13.49 3.97
C PRO A 121 16.26 -12.28 4.16
N GLN A 122 17.55 -12.46 3.93
CA GLN A 122 18.51 -11.36 3.94
C GLN A 122 18.73 -10.80 2.54
N PHE A 123 19.01 -9.51 2.42
CA PHE A 123 19.52 -8.90 1.19
C PHE A 123 20.78 -9.66 0.76
N THR A 124 20.72 -10.27 -0.40
CA THR A 124 21.82 -11.14 -0.89
C THR A 124 21.95 -10.98 -2.38
N HIS A 125 23.16 -10.86 -2.87
CA HIS A 125 23.44 -11.02 -4.29
C HIS A 125 24.69 -11.85 -4.50
N CYS A 126 24.66 -12.77 -5.45
CA CYS A 126 25.80 -13.65 -5.73
C CYS A 126 25.66 -14.30 -7.11
N ARG A 127 26.79 -14.74 -7.64
CA ARG A 127 26.82 -15.69 -8.74
C ARG A 127 26.39 -17.07 -8.22
N VAL A 128 25.40 -17.66 -8.86
CA VAL A 128 24.91 -19.02 -8.53
C VAL A 128 25.74 -20.09 -9.27
N ASP A 129 26.03 -19.81 -10.53
CA ASP A 129 26.84 -20.63 -11.39
C ASP A 129 27.57 -19.78 -12.45
N GLY A 130 28.14 -20.42 -13.50
CA GLY A 130 28.87 -19.70 -14.55
C GLY A 130 28.04 -18.70 -15.35
N GLU A 131 26.73 -18.89 -15.41
CA GLU A 131 25.82 -18.13 -16.27
C GLU A 131 24.72 -17.40 -15.50
N THR A 132 24.50 -17.72 -14.22
CA THR A 132 23.35 -17.27 -13.44
C THR A 132 23.76 -16.42 -12.24
N TYR A 133 23.07 -15.29 -12.07
CA TYR A 133 23.21 -14.40 -10.92
C TYR A 133 21.91 -14.30 -10.13
N LEU A 134 22.00 -14.24 -8.81
CA LEU A 134 20.88 -14.05 -7.89
C LEU A 134 20.95 -12.66 -7.26
N ILE A 135 19.83 -11.98 -7.24
CA ILE A 135 19.59 -10.82 -6.38
C ILE A 135 18.34 -11.11 -5.55
N ARG A 136 18.50 -11.24 -4.24
CA ARG A 136 17.39 -11.36 -3.29
C ARG A 136 17.07 -10.02 -2.68
N PHE A 137 15.80 -9.62 -2.82
CA PHE A 137 15.30 -8.31 -2.49
C PHE A 137 14.05 -8.42 -1.59
N PRO A 138 14.22 -8.60 -0.26
CA PRO A 138 13.13 -9.01 0.64
C PRO A 138 12.22 -7.86 1.10
N SER A 139 12.51 -6.62 0.77
CA SER A 139 11.68 -5.45 1.15
C SER A 139 11.84 -4.31 0.15
N CYS A 140 10.76 -3.56 -0.06
CA CYS A 140 10.78 -2.25 -0.73
C CYS A 140 10.70 -1.08 0.28
N ASP A 141 10.62 -1.37 1.57
CA ASP A 141 10.77 -0.37 2.65
C ASP A 141 12.25 -0.32 3.03
N LEU A 142 12.98 0.59 2.39
CA LEU A 142 14.44 0.65 2.44
C LEU A 142 14.93 1.90 3.16
N ASN A 143 15.93 1.70 4.01
CA ASN A 143 16.79 2.79 4.47
C ASN A 143 17.83 3.17 3.39
N GLU A 144 18.63 4.20 3.67
CA GLU A 144 19.66 4.70 2.74
C GLU A 144 20.71 3.65 2.39
N GLU A 145 21.15 2.84 3.36
CA GLU A 145 22.13 1.78 3.16
C GLU A 145 21.59 0.69 2.23
N GLN A 146 20.36 0.24 2.47
CA GLN A 146 19.69 -0.76 1.65
C GLN A 146 19.43 -0.23 0.23
N THR A 147 19.07 1.04 0.09
CA THR A 147 18.93 1.69 -1.22
C THR A 147 20.26 1.70 -1.99
N ALA A 148 21.37 2.02 -1.33
CA ALA A 148 22.71 1.96 -1.93
C ALA A 148 23.09 0.51 -2.27
N TRP A 149 22.69 -0.46 -1.44
CA TRP A 149 22.92 -1.88 -1.67
C TRP A 149 22.26 -2.38 -2.96
N VAL A 150 20.99 -1.99 -3.24
CA VAL A 150 20.28 -2.38 -4.49
C VAL A 150 21.09 -1.94 -5.72
N ARG A 151 21.54 -0.70 -5.74
CA ARG A 151 22.37 -0.18 -6.83
C ARG A 151 23.69 -0.94 -6.96
N THR A 152 24.27 -1.37 -5.85
CA THR A 152 25.50 -2.16 -5.82
C THR A 152 25.26 -3.56 -6.36
N ALA A 153 24.18 -4.22 -5.98
CA ALA A 153 23.78 -5.52 -6.50
C ALA A 153 23.56 -5.52 -8.02
N VAL A 154 22.87 -4.48 -8.53
CA VAL A 154 22.69 -4.28 -9.98
C VAL A 154 24.03 -4.11 -10.69
N ARG A 155 24.94 -3.27 -10.19
CA ARG A 155 26.27 -3.11 -10.79
C ARG A 155 27.09 -4.40 -10.74
N ALA A 156 27.02 -5.13 -9.64
CA ALA A 156 27.73 -6.42 -9.51
C ALA A 156 27.19 -7.48 -10.51
N TYR A 157 25.87 -7.54 -10.70
CA TYR A 157 25.28 -8.37 -11.74
C TYR A 157 25.81 -7.98 -13.13
N LEU A 158 25.73 -6.71 -13.51
CA LEU A 158 26.20 -6.23 -14.80
C LEU A 158 27.69 -6.51 -15.04
N ALA A 159 28.50 -6.39 -14.01
CA ALA A 159 29.94 -6.71 -14.08
C ALA A 159 30.24 -8.22 -14.09
N SER A 160 29.28 -9.05 -13.69
CA SER A 160 29.49 -10.50 -13.56
C SER A 160 29.62 -11.22 -14.91
N GLY A 161 29.06 -10.66 -15.98
CA GLY A 161 28.93 -11.32 -17.27
C GLY A 161 27.93 -12.47 -17.30
N CYS A 162 27.14 -12.68 -16.25
CA CYS A 162 26.09 -13.71 -16.24
C CYS A 162 24.95 -13.33 -17.18
N GLU A 163 24.50 -14.29 -17.98
CA GLU A 163 23.42 -14.09 -18.94
C GLU A 163 22.02 -14.22 -18.30
N ASN A 164 21.93 -14.91 -17.17
CA ASN A 164 20.66 -15.17 -16.46
C ASN A 164 20.62 -14.42 -15.14
N LEU A 165 19.44 -13.89 -14.81
CA LEU A 165 19.17 -13.19 -13.55
C LEU A 165 17.97 -13.81 -12.84
N ILE A 166 18.16 -14.17 -11.57
CA ILE A 166 17.08 -14.56 -10.65
C ILE A 166 16.85 -13.38 -9.71
N LEU A 167 15.63 -12.83 -9.71
CA LEU A 167 15.17 -11.89 -8.70
C LEU A 167 14.31 -12.64 -7.68
N ASP A 168 14.81 -12.78 -6.46
CA ASP A 168 14.10 -13.42 -5.36
C ASP A 168 13.43 -12.37 -4.48
N ILE A 169 12.12 -12.26 -4.60
CA ILE A 169 11.28 -11.33 -3.83
C ILE A 169 10.41 -12.04 -2.79
N ARG A 170 10.71 -13.30 -2.50
CA ARG A 170 9.96 -14.04 -1.47
C ARG A 170 10.11 -13.36 -0.12
N GLY A 171 8.97 -13.12 0.56
CA GLY A 171 8.93 -12.37 1.80
C GLY A 171 8.83 -10.84 1.63
N ASN A 172 8.95 -10.32 0.41
CA ASN A 172 8.77 -8.89 0.17
C ASN A 172 7.30 -8.49 0.41
N GLY A 173 7.10 -7.64 1.39
CA GLY A 173 5.78 -7.11 1.79
C GLY A 173 5.38 -5.82 1.07
N GLY A 174 6.22 -5.32 0.18
CA GLY A 174 6.03 -4.02 -0.48
C GLY A 174 6.90 -2.92 0.12
N GLY A 175 6.50 -1.68 -0.11
CA GLY A 175 7.18 -0.45 0.29
C GLY A 175 7.15 0.59 -0.84
N SER A 176 8.24 1.33 -1.04
CA SER A 176 8.33 2.35 -2.09
C SER A 176 8.69 1.76 -3.45
N ASP A 177 7.97 2.19 -4.49
CA ASP A 177 8.24 1.80 -5.88
C ASP A 177 9.64 2.25 -6.35
N SER A 178 10.17 3.35 -5.82
CA SER A 178 11.52 3.80 -6.10
C SER A 178 12.62 2.82 -5.68
N ALA A 179 12.30 1.89 -4.77
CA ALA A 179 13.23 0.91 -4.26
C ALA A 179 13.69 -0.08 -5.34
N TYR A 180 12.80 -0.47 -6.24
CA TYR A 180 13.09 -1.43 -7.31
C TYR A 180 13.37 -0.79 -8.68
N GLU A 181 13.27 0.52 -8.80
CA GLU A 181 13.55 1.23 -10.06
C GLU A 181 14.88 0.81 -10.75
N PRO A 182 16.00 0.64 -10.02
CA PRO A 182 17.25 0.19 -10.63
C PRO A 182 17.17 -1.23 -11.26
N LEU A 183 16.22 -2.06 -10.79
CA LEU A 183 16.00 -3.41 -11.30
C LEU A 183 15.13 -3.43 -12.56
N LEU A 184 14.22 -2.46 -12.73
CA LEU A 184 13.27 -2.43 -13.85
C LEU A 184 13.99 -2.44 -15.19
N ARG A 185 15.07 -1.66 -15.33
CA ARG A 185 15.87 -1.61 -16.56
C ARG A 185 16.54 -2.93 -16.96
N LEU A 186 16.60 -3.88 -16.03
CA LEU A 186 17.11 -5.24 -16.30
C LEU A 186 16.01 -6.17 -16.83
N LEU A 187 14.74 -5.83 -16.62
CA LEU A 187 13.60 -6.69 -16.89
C LEU A 187 12.85 -6.29 -18.16
N TYR A 188 12.84 -5.00 -18.50
CA TYR A 188 12.08 -4.48 -19.63
C TYR A 188 13.00 -4.11 -20.80
N ASP A 189 12.59 -4.49 -22.00
CA ASP A 189 13.30 -4.24 -23.26
C ASP A 189 12.55 -3.32 -24.22
N HIS A 190 11.44 -2.76 -23.78
CA HIS A 190 10.59 -1.88 -24.55
C HIS A 190 10.04 -0.76 -23.66
N GLU A 191 9.49 0.28 -24.29
CA GLU A 191 8.78 1.32 -23.55
C GLU A 191 7.58 0.70 -22.83
N GLY A 192 7.50 0.95 -21.53
CA GLY A 192 6.34 0.65 -20.70
C GLY A 192 5.37 1.83 -20.69
N ALA A 193 4.12 1.54 -20.37
CA ALA A 193 3.14 2.55 -20.01
C ALA A 193 2.57 2.21 -18.63
N GLU A 194 2.55 3.19 -17.75
CA GLU A 194 1.90 3.08 -16.45
C GLU A 194 0.76 4.08 -16.35
N ASP A 195 -0.35 3.65 -15.79
CA ASP A 195 -1.45 4.55 -15.51
C ASP A 195 -1.10 5.47 -14.32
N ALA A 196 -1.56 6.69 -14.42
CA ALA A 196 -1.35 7.66 -13.35
C ALA A 196 -2.15 7.26 -12.11
N MET A 197 -1.57 7.54 -10.95
CA MET A 197 -2.26 7.40 -9.68
C MET A 197 -3.44 8.36 -9.60
N GLU A 198 -4.58 7.87 -9.17
CA GLU A 198 -5.77 8.67 -8.90
C GLU A 198 -6.02 8.77 -7.38
N TYR A 199 -6.36 9.96 -6.94
CA TYR A 199 -6.71 10.25 -5.56
C TYR A 199 -8.20 10.54 -5.46
N ARG A 200 -8.92 9.78 -4.65
CA ARG A 200 -10.28 10.15 -4.27
C ARG A 200 -10.21 11.34 -3.31
N VAL A 201 -10.74 12.48 -3.76
CA VAL A 201 -10.61 13.73 -3.02
C VAL A 201 -11.49 13.71 -1.76
N SER A 202 -10.88 14.03 -0.62
CA SER A 202 -11.53 14.19 0.66
C SER A 202 -10.71 15.13 1.55
N ASP A 203 -11.31 15.61 2.63
CA ASP A 203 -10.62 16.36 3.68
C ASP A 203 -9.42 15.59 4.25
N LEU A 204 -9.57 14.27 4.42
CA LEU A 204 -8.51 13.39 4.90
C LEU A 204 -7.38 13.22 3.88
N ALA A 205 -7.70 13.06 2.60
CA ALA A 205 -6.71 12.97 1.54
C ALA A 205 -5.91 14.27 1.39
N VAL A 206 -6.59 15.43 1.48
CA VAL A 206 -5.93 16.75 1.49
C VAL A 206 -5.02 16.90 2.70
N ALA A 207 -5.48 16.52 3.90
CA ALA A 207 -4.68 16.58 5.12
C ALA A 207 -3.42 15.73 5.02
N HIS A 208 -3.55 14.51 4.49
CA HIS A 208 -2.42 13.61 4.26
C HIS A 208 -1.38 14.23 3.31
N VAL A 209 -1.80 14.72 2.13
CA VAL A 209 -0.85 15.34 1.18
C VAL A 209 -0.19 16.58 1.81
N ARG A 210 -0.91 17.35 2.62
CA ARG A 210 -0.37 18.54 3.30
C ARG A 210 0.73 18.15 4.29
N GLU A 211 0.55 17.06 5.03
CA GLU A 211 1.54 16.59 5.99
C GLU A 211 2.80 16.04 5.33
N PHE A 212 2.65 15.17 4.33
CA PHE A 212 3.79 14.44 3.77
C PHE A 212 4.50 15.15 2.61
N ALA A 213 3.84 16.09 1.95
CA ALA A 213 4.39 16.76 0.78
C ALA A 213 4.09 18.27 0.72
N GLY A 214 3.42 18.84 1.74
CA GLY A 214 2.97 20.24 1.73
C GLY A 214 4.08 21.26 1.58
N ASP A 215 5.28 20.95 2.02
CA ASP A 215 6.45 21.83 1.94
C ASP A 215 7.10 21.83 0.54
N THR A 216 6.73 20.90 -0.34
CA THR A 216 7.23 20.83 -1.70
C THR A 216 6.36 21.66 -2.67
N GLU A 217 6.93 22.17 -3.75
CA GLU A 217 6.17 22.84 -4.81
C GLU A 217 5.13 21.91 -5.43
N ARG A 218 5.51 20.66 -5.71
CA ARG A 218 4.62 19.63 -6.23
C ARG A 218 3.47 19.34 -5.28
N GLY A 219 3.75 19.23 -3.97
CA GLY A 219 2.73 18.98 -2.94
C GLY A 219 1.74 20.14 -2.81
N ARG A 220 2.21 21.39 -2.78
CA ARG A 220 1.36 22.59 -2.79
C ARG A 220 0.47 22.63 -4.03
N GLY A 221 1.01 22.35 -5.20
CA GLY A 221 0.25 22.27 -6.44
C GLY A 221 -0.81 21.17 -6.42
N LYS A 222 -0.51 19.99 -5.85
CA LYS A 222 -1.47 18.90 -5.66
C LYS A 222 -2.59 19.30 -4.72
N ILE A 223 -2.28 19.87 -3.54
CA ILE A 223 -3.26 20.37 -2.57
C ILE A 223 -4.21 21.36 -3.24
N ALA A 224 -3.68 22.35 -3.95
CA ALA A 224 -4.49 23.36 -4.63
C ALA A 224 -5.42 22.76 -5.71
N ARG A 225 -5.05 21.66 -6.35
CA ARG A 225 -5.93 20.92 -7.27
C ARG A 225 -7.01 20.15 -6.51
N MET A 226 -6.64 19.46 -5.44
CA MET A 226 -7.57 18.69 -4.60
C MET A 226 -8.64 19.60 -3.98
N GLU A 227 -8.26 20.78 -3.48
CA GLU A 227 -9.18 21.75 -2.89
C GLU A 227 -10.20 22.33 -3.88
N ARG A 228 -9.91 22.28 -5.18
CA ARG A 228 -10.83 22.69 -6.26
C ARG A 228 -11.68 21.54 -6.82
N THR A 229 -11.32 20.31 -6.51
CA THR A 229 -12.04 19.12 -6.95
C THR A 229 -13.11 18.78 -5.91
N PRO A 230 -14.37 18.54 -6.31
CA PRO A 230 -15.42 18.16 -5.37
C PRO A 230 -15.06 16.91 -4.56
N ALA A 231 -15.45 16.92 -3.28
CA ALA A 231 -15.22 15.76 -2.42
C ALA A 231 -15.93 14.50 -2.96
N GLY A 232 -15.20 13.40 -2.97
CA GLY A 232 -15.67 12.11 -3.52
C GLY A 232 -15.31 11.89 -4.98
N GLU A 233 -14.91 12.92 -5.74
CA GLU A 233 -14.42 12.79 -7.10
C GLU A 233 -12.93 12.34 -7.11
N PHE A 234 -12.48 11.85 -8.26
CA PHE A 234 -11.10 11.39 -8.46
C PHE A 234 -10.27 12.47 -9.15
N LEU A 235 -9.09 12.71 -8.60
CA LEU A 235 -8.07 13.59 -9.17
C LEU A 235 -6.89 12.74 -9.65
N THR A 236 -6.62 12.77 -10.95
CA THR A 236 -5.43 12.13 -11.54
C THR A 236 -4.16 12.93 -11.23
N ASP A 237 -3.11 12.26 -10.75
CA ASP A 237 -1.81 12.90 -10.45
C ASP A 237 -0.90 12.93 -11.68
N GLY A 238 -1.19 13.82 -12.61
CA GLY A 238 -0.43 14.02 -13.83
C GLY A 238 -1.15 13.50 -15.09
N PRO A 239 -0.44 13.16 -16.18
CA PRO A 239 -1.02 12.56 -17.36
C PRO A 239 -1.59 11.19 -17.01
N LYS A 240 -2.71 10.79 -17.65
CA LYS A 240 -3.36 9.50 -17.38
C LYS A 240 -2.45 8.30 -17.61
N THR A 241 -1.49 8.44 -18.50
CA THR A 241 -0.54 7.37 -18.83
C THR A 241 0.85 7.96 -18.92
N TYR A 242 1.81 7.36 -18.22
CA TYR A 242 3.23 7.68 -18.32
C TYR A 242 3.91 6.70 -19.27
N ARG A 243 4.82 7.22 -20.10
CA ARG A 243 5.76 6.38 -20.83
C ARG A 243 7.01 6.20 -19.98
N ILE A 244 7.39 4.96 -19.76
CA ILE A 244 8.62 4.61 -19.09
C ILE A 244 9.64 4.28 -20.17
N HIS A 245 10.68 5.11 -20.26
CA HIS A 245 11.81 4.87 -21.13
C HIS A 245 12.86 4.06 -20.40
N TYR A 246 13.05 2.82 -20.84
CA TYR A 246 14.16 2.02 -20.34
C TYR A 246 15.40 2.28 -21.20
N ASP A 247 16.52 2.53 -20.54
CA ASP A 247 17.79 2.72 -21.22
C ASP A 247 18.15 1.47 -22.02
N SER A 248 18.19 1.63 -23.35
CA SER A 248 18.48 0.54 -24.30
C SER A 248 19.97 0.13 -24.30
N VAL A 249 20.82 0.89 -23.61
CA VAL A 249 22.29 0.71 -23.63
C VAL A 249 22.77 -0.24 -22.53
N SER A 250 21.99 -0.44 -21.46
CA SER A 250 22.37 -1.34 -20.38
C SER A 250 22.31 -2.81 -20.84
N PRO A 251 23.34 -3.61 -20.55
CA PRO A 251 23.27 -5.06 -20.75
C PRO A 251 22.06 -5.64 -20.02
N ARG A 252 21.34 -6.54 -20.68
CA ARG A 252 20.16 -7.20 -20.13
C ARG A 252 20.39 -8.67 -19.94
N PRO A 253 19.74 -9.30 -18.98
CA PRO A 253 19.79 -10.74 -18.89
C PRO A 253 19.16 -11.37 -20.14
N ARG A 254 19.77 -12.41 -20.63
CA ARG A 254 19.18 -13.26 -21.67
C ARG A 254 17.91 -13.94 -21.18
N ARG A 255 17.88 -14.26 -19.89
CA ARG A 255 16.71 -14.78 -19.19
C ARG A 255 16.63 -14.13 -17.80
N ALA A 256 15.47 -13.62 -17.44
CA ALA A 256 15.16 -13.19 -16.09
C ALA A 256 13.99 -14.00 -15.55
N GLY A 257 14.11 -14.46 -14.31
CA GLY A 257 13.06 -15.15 -13.60
C GLY A 257 12.78 -14.48 -12.26
N LEU A 258 11.51 -14.35 -11.91
CA LEU A 258 11.05 -13.86 -10.62
C LEU A 258 10.66 -15.04 -9.74
N LEU A 259 11.15 -15.06 -8.49
CA LEU A 259 10.80 -16.02 -7.46
C LEU A 259 10.03 -15.37 -6.31
#